data_b29a46bb406058a01b37557fb078c6f4
#
_entry.id   b29a46bb406058a01b37557fb078c6f4
#
_cell.length_a   1.000
_cell.length_b   1.000
_cell.length_c   1.000
_cell.angle_alpha   90.00
_cell.angle_beta   90.00
_cell.angle_gamma   90.00
#
_symmetry.space_group_name_H-M   'P 1'
#
loop_
_entity.id
_entity.type
_entity.pdbx_description
1 polymer ?
#
loop_
_entity_poly.entity_id
_entity_poly.type
_entity_poly.pdbx_seq_one_letter_code
_entity_poly.pdbx_strand_id
1 'polypeptide(L)'
;MSGRFLRRLITAAAATSLGASLAVAAPADSVAPAAPPTIALIEIEETPVERPNPLAWLFGSGQNPTLRDIVGLLNRAAADSSISGVVIRLREAPLSVTQAEELGRAIAHIRASGKKVHLFADSYATPELLLGAHADEIVLQAGGGASFPGLYMEEMFLADTLEWAGIKADLVQVGSYKGANEAMTRTSPSPEWDQNINALLDGLYANMRSRLKSGRKLDDAGLDEAMRRGWMADASTAQQVGIIDAAVDLPDLSAHLESAYSATDLNWVNIEPDQGDAADLDRSDPLSIFAELFQEPEIYPDRDTIAIVHIDGAIIDGESTQGGFFGEPGVGSTTIRQILEELENDDLVKGVIIRINSPGGSATASEIIWQGLRRVAERKPVWTSVGNMAASGGYYIAVGSSRIYANESSILGSIGVVGGKMSTAGLYDKLKIRSVGRARGPMAHLLESSTPWTETERDLVRVKMKETYDLFASRVSAGRPGMDLATTAEGRLFTGAAAVD
;
A
#
# COMPACT_ATOMS: atom_id res chain seq x y z
N MET A 1 4.37 -39.04 25.01
CA MET A 1 4.74 -39.71 26.27
C MET A 1 4.44 -38.68 27.34
N SER A 2 3.28 -38.72 27.97
CA SER A 2 2.85 -39.56 29.08
C SER A 2 3.34 -39.05 30.43
N GLY A 3 2.38 -38.66 31.29
CA GLY A 3 2.47 -38.65 32.72
C GLY A 3 1.62 -37.53 33.35
N ARG A 4 0.38 -37.61 33.52
CA ARG A 4 -0.44 -38.27 34.57
C ARG A 4 -0.26 -37.70 35.99
N PHE A 5 -1.33 -37.00 36.43
CA PHE A 5 -2.10 -37.23 37.68
C PHE A 5 -1.41 -37.04 39.04
N LEU A 6 -1.99 -36.18 39.90
CA LEU A 6 -2.43 -36.62 41.22
C LEU A 6 -3.60 -35.76 41.76
N ARG A 7 -4.79 -36.36 41.87
CA ARG A 7 -5.91 -35.95 42.77
C ARG A 7 -5.57 -36.35 44.19
N ARG A 8 -5.84 -35.49 45.16
CA ARG A 8 -6.09 -35.95 46.57
C ARG A 8 -7.39 -35.35 47.08
N LEU A 9 -8.34 -36.25 47.35
CA LEU A 9 -9.46 -36.08 48.27
C LEU A 9 -8.93 -36.01 49.70
N ILE A 10 -9.47 -35.13 50.55
CA ILE A 10 -9.46 -35.27 52.00
C ILE A 10 -10.88 -35.00 52.50
N THR A 11 -11.36 -35.99 53.23
CA THR A 11 -12.66 -36.22 53.87
C THR A 11 -12.87 -35.28 55.05
N ALA A 12 -14.10 -34.87 55.27
CA ALA A 12 -14.57 -34.11 56.41
C ALA A 12 -14.61 -34.95 57.70
N ALA A 13 -14.26 -34.33 58.82
CA ALA A 13 -14.68 -34.78 60.15
C ALA A 13 -15.25 -33.60 60.94
N ALA A 14 -16.51 -33.72 61.34
CA ALA A 14 -17.20 -32.77 62.19
C ALA A 14 -16.79 -32.94 63.65
N ALA A 15 -16.52 -31.85 64.35
CA ALA A 15 -16.49 -31.79 65.78
C ALA A 15 -17.11 -30.45 66.22
N THR A 16 -18.25 -30.56 66.89
CA THR A 16 -18.98 -29.53 67.62
C THR A 16 -18.27 -29.17 68.91
N SER A 17 -17.97 -27.89 69.17
CA SER A 17 -17.80 -27.39 70.55
C SER A 17 -18.25 -25.91 70.64
N LEU A 18 -19.15 -25.65 71.62
CA LEU A 18 -19.61 -24.36 72.08
C LEU A 18 -18.45 -23.54 72.67
N GLY A 19 -18.44 -22.21 72.44
CA GLY A 19 -17.70 -21.33 73.34
C GLY A 19 -17.42 -19.96 72.81
N ALA A 20 -18.11 -18.94 73.35
CA ALA A 20 -17.74 -17.60 73.62
C ALA A 20 -17.49 -16.66 72.43
N SER A 21 -18.38 -15.70 72.23
CA SER A 21 -18.30 -14.53 71.40
C SER A 21 -17.17 -13.59 71.85
N LEU A 22 -16.08 -13.53 71.10
CA LEU A 22 -15.18 -12.41 71.05
C LEU A 22 -15.42 -11.76 69.70
N ALA A 23 -15.90 -10.49 69.70
CA ALA A 23 -15.99 -9.67 68.51
C ALA A 23 -14.56 -9.40 67.97
N VAL A 24 -14.14 -10.22 67.02
CA VAL A 24 -12.96 -9.92 66.22
C VAL A 24 -13.40 -8.98 65.10
N ALA A 25 -12.80 -7.79 65.06
CA ALA A 25 -12.93 -6.86 63.95
C ALA A 25 -12.72 -7.63 62.62
N ALA A 26 -13.67 -7.50 61.67
CA ALA A 26 -13.53 -8.03 60.36
C ALA A 26 -12.21 -7.54 59.70
N PRO A 27 -11.41 -8.44 59.11
CA PRO A 27 -10.28 -7.99 58.31
C PRO A 27 -10.81 -7.13 57.18
N ALA A 28 -10.16 -5.99 56.99
CA ALA A 28 -10.43 -5.13 55.84
C ALA A 28 -10.50 -6.00 54.55
N ASP A 29 -11.52 -5.78 53.76
CA ASP A 29 -11.69 -6.43 52.44
C ASP A 29 -10.35 -6.50 51.75
N SER A 30 -9.79 -7.68 51.63
CA SER A 30 -8.69 -7.92 50.73
C SER A 30 -9.26 -7.73 49.31
N VAL A 31 -9.02 -6.58 48.72
CA VAL A 31 -9.30 -6.36 47.32
C VAL A 31 -8.60 -7.49 46.57
N ALA A 32 -9.37 -8.36 45.94
CA ALA A 32 -8.81 -9.41 45.12
C ALA A 32 -7.84 -8.75 44.12
N PRO A 33 -6.64 -9.28 43.92
CA PRO A 33 -5.71 -8.71 42.97
C PRO A 33 -6.43 -8.58 41.64
N ALA A 34 -6.37 -7.37 41.03
CA ALA A 34 -6.93 -7.12 39.72
C ALA A 34 -6.36 -8.15 38.74
N ALA A 35 -7.21 -8.71 37.87
CA ALA A 35 -6.73 -9.62 36.85
C ALA A 35 -5.61 -8.96 36.01
N PRO A 36 -4.57 -9.71 35.61
CA PRO A 36 -3.50 -9.17 34.79
C PRO A 36 -4.04 -8.48 33.53
N PRO A 37 -3.50 -7.33 33.11
CA PRO A 37 -3.86 -6.69 31.85
C PRO A 37 -3.65 -7.64 30.68
N THR A 38 -4.61 -7.67 29.73
CA THR A 38 -4.50 -8.50 28.53
C THR A 38 -3.87 -7.69 27.40
N ILE A 39 -2.78 -8.19 26.86
CA ILE A 39 -2.04 -7.60 25.76
C ILE A 39 -2.27 -8.43 24.49
N ALA A 40 -2.79 -7.78 23.46
CA ALA A 40 -2.91 -8.39 22.15
C ALA A 40 -1.58 -8.34 21.41
N LEU A 41 -1.11 -9.49 20.93
CA LEU A 41 0.02 -9.59 20.01
C LEU A 41 -0.52 -9.72 18.58
N ILE A 42 -0.09 -8.82 17.69
CA ILE A 42 -0.37 -8.85 16.26
C ILE A 42 0.97 -8.92 15.54
N GLU A 43 1.23 -10.03 14.87
CA GLU A 43 2.45 -10.20 14.09
C GLU A 43 2.20 -9.87 12.62
N ILE A 44 3.09 -9.08 12.03
CA ILE A 44 3.13 -8.77 10.60
C ILE A 44 4.42 -9.40 10.07
N GLU A 45 4.28 -10.59 9.46
CA GLU A 45 5.43 -11.41 9.08
C GLU A 45 5.94 -11.08 7.67
N GLU A 46 5.08 -10.58 6.79
CA GLU A 46 5.38 -10.28 5.40
C GLU A 46 4.79 -8.93 4.99
N THR A 47 5.33 -8.35 3.92
CA THR A 47 4.80 -7.10 3.36
C THR A 47 3.32 -7.24 2.99
N PRO A 48 2.44 -6.41 3.55
CA PRO A 48 1.02 -6.47 3.22
C PRO A 48 0.77 -6.21 1.73
N VAL A 49 -0.10 -7.01 1.12
CA VAL A 49 -0.51 -6.84 -0.27
C VAL A 49 -1.85 -6.11 -0.36
N GLU A 50 -2.15 -5.49 -1.51
CA GLU A 50 -3.46 -4.85 -1.73
C GLU A 50 -4.57 -5.91 -1.92
N ARG A 51 -4.23 -7.05 -2.54
CA ARG A 51 -5.15 -8.17 -2.75
C ARG A 51 -4.44 -9.51 -2.59
N PRO A 52 -5.14 -10.57 -2.16
CA PRO A 52 -4.55 -11.89 -2.06
C PRO A 52 -4.04 -12.37 -3.43
N ASN A 53 -2.93 -13.12 -3.42
CA ASN A 53 -2.50 -13.85 -4.61
C ASN A 53 -3.15 -15.24 -4.59
N PRO A 54 -4.11 -15.55 -5.48
CA PRO A 54 -4.81 -16.82 -5.48
C PRO A 54 -3.89 -18.02 -5.77
N LEU A 55 -2.70 -17.79 -6.31
CA LEU A 55 -1.73 -18.84 -6.63
C LEU A 55 -0.61 -18.99 -5.59
N ALA A 56 -0.59 -18.20 -4.51
CA ALA A 56 0.48 -18.23 -3.50
C ALA A 56 0.69 -19.63 -2.92
N TRP A 57 -0.38 -20.38 -2.66
CA TRP A 57 -0.33 -21.74 -2.13
C TRP A 57 0.38 -22.75 -3.08
N LEU A 58 0.34 -22.52 -4.39
CA LEU A 58 0.97 -23.42 -5.38
C LEU A 58 2.50 -23.39 -5.28
N PHE A 59 3.05 -22.27 -4.80
CA PHE A 59 4.49 -22.07 -4.65
C PHE A 59 4.97 -22.33 -3.21
N GLY A 60 4.10 -22.86 -2.34
CA GLY A 60 4.42 -23.19 -0.95
C GLY A 60 4.59 -21.95 -0.06
N SER A 61 4.28 -20.75 -0.58
CA SER A 61 4.18 -19.53 0.20
C SER A 61 2.76 -19.45 0.80
N GLY A 62 2.67 -19.09 2.08
CA GLY A 62 1.40 -18.70 2.68
C GLY A 62 0.77 -17.54 1.90
N GLN A 63 -0.52 -17.30 2.06
CA GLN A 63 -1.12 -16.08 1.53
C GLN A 63 -0.64 -14.91 2.39
N ASN A 64 0.04 -13.94 1.77
CA ASN A 64 0.39 -12.71 2.48
C ASN A 64 -0.90 -12.02 2.92
N PRO A 65 -0.96 -11.55 4.18
CA PRO A 65 -2.13 -10.82 4.65
C PRO A 65 -2.31 -9.55 3.82
N THR A 66 -3.55 -9.22 3.52
CA THR A 66 -3.81 -7.93 2.87
C THR A 66 -3.69 -6.79 3.88
N LEU A 67 -3.37 -5.60 3.39
CA LEU A 67 -3.37 -4.39 4.23
C LEU A 67 -4.74 -4.20 4.94
N ARG A 68 -5.83 -4.52 4.23
CA ARG A 68 -7.19 -4.49 4.78
C ARG A 68 -7.36 -5.46 5.96
N ASP A 69 -6.83 -6.67 5.86
CA ASP A 69 -6.95 -7.68 6.92
C ASP A 69 -6.22 -7.22 8.18
N ILE A 70 -5.01 -6.66 8.02
CA ILE A 70 -4.24 -6.11 9.15
C ILE A 70 -4.97 -4.91 9.78
N VAL A 71 -5.49 -3.98 8.98
CA VAL A 71 -6.31 -2.88 9.50
C VAL A 71 -7.55 -3.41 10.21
N GLY A 72 -8.17 -4.48 9.70
CA GLY A 72 -9.28 -5.17 10.35
C GLY A 72 -8.89 -5.74 11.72
N LEU A 73 -7.71 -6.39 11.84
CA LEU A 73 -7.16 -6.87 13.10
C LEU A 73 -7.02 -5.73 14.12
N LEU A 74 -6.37 -4.65 13.71
CA LEU A 74 -6.15 -3.48 14.56
C LEU A 74 -7.47 -2.87 15.04
N ASN A 75 -8.48 -2.79 14.17
CA ASN A 75 -9.81 -2.29 14.53
C ASN A 75 -10.54 -3.23 15.49
N ARG A 76 -10.42 -4.56 15.33
CA ARG A 76 -10.96 -5.53 16.30
C ARG A 76 -10.30 -5.37 17.67
N ALA A 77 -8.97 -5.23 17.70
CA ALA A 77 -8.25 -4.96 18.96
C ALA A 77 -8.68 -3.65 19.61
N ALA A 78 -8.99 -2.61 18.82
CA ALA A 78 -9.52 -1.34 19.34
C ALA A 78 -10.90 -1.52 20.01
N ALA A 79 -11.77 -2.32 19.41
CA ALA A 79 -13.16 -2.53 19.87
C ALA A 79 -13.30 -3.51 21.05
N ASP A 80 -12.35 -4.42 21.22
CA ASP A 80 -12.42 -5.45 22.27
C ASP A 80 -12.06 -4.88 23.65
N SER A 81 -13.07 -4.76 24.51
CA SER A 81 -12.91 -4.23 25.88
C SER A 81 -12.06 -5.09 26.83
N SER A 82 -11.80 -6.35 26.49
CA SER A 82 -10.94 -7.24 27.28
C SER A 82 -9.44 -6.93 27.08
N ILE A 83 -9.08 -6.25 25.97
CA ILE A 83 -7.70 -5.89 25.64
C ILE A 83 -7.33 -4.57 26.31
N SER A 84 -6.22 -4.55 27.02
CA SER A 84 -5.66 -3.39 27.70
C SER A 84 -4.61 -2.65 26.87
N GLY A 85 -3.92 -3.38 25.99
CA GLY A 85 -2.89 -2.84 25.09
C GLY A 85 -2.58 -3.75 23.93
N VAL A 86 -1.84 -3.25 22.96
CA VAL A 86 -1.49 -3.96 21.74
C VAL A 86 0.02 -3.88 21.50
N VAL A 87 0.63 -5.01 21.21
CA VAL A 87 1.98 -5.11 20.65
C VAL A 87 1.86 -5.47 19.18
N ILE A 88 2.40 -4.63 18.31
CA ILE A 88 2.56 -4.93 16.89
C ILE A 88 4.00 -5.36 16.67
N ARG A 89 4.21 -6.60 16.29
CA ARG A 89 5.53 -7.12 15.97
C ARG A 89 5.73 -7.18 14.46
N LEU A 90 6.73 -6.44 13.97
CA LEU A 90 7.14 -6.50 12.57
C LEU A 90 8.26 -7.53 12.42
N ARG A 91 8.06 -8.48 11.50
CA ARG A 91 9.06 -9.50 11.15
C ARG A 91 9.28 -9.39 9.64
N GLU A 92 10.48 -9.11 9.21
CA GLU A 92 10.87 -9.07 7.77
C GLU A 92 9.82 -8.53 6.79
N ALA A 93 9.00 -7.57 7.27
CA ALA A 93 7.86 -7.00 6.55
C ALA A 93 8.12 -5.52 6.20
N PRO A 94 8.93 -5.23 5.16
CA PRO A 94 9.15 -3.85 4.74
C PRO A 94 7.83 -3.21 4.29
N LEU A 95 7.54 -2.03 4.80
CA LEU A 95 6.34 -1.28 4.49
C LEU A 95 6.64 -0.20 3.44
N SER A 96 5.64 0.15 2.64
CA SER A 96 5.66 1.43 1.94
C SER A 96 5.27 2.56 2.90
N VAL A 97 5.63 3.80 2.55
CA VAL A 97 5.26 4.98 3.36
C VAL A 97 3.75 5.09 3.54
N THR A 98 2.99 4.84 2.49
CA THR A 98 1.52 4.92 2.54
C THR A 98 0.88 3.79 3.33
N GLN A 99 1.47 2.58 3.33
CA GLN A 99 1.05 1.49 4.21
C GLN A 99 1.31 1.85 5.68
N ALA A 100 2.46 2.44 5.97
CA ALA A 100 2.76 2.94 7.31
C ALA A 100 1.77 4.04 7.75
N GLU A 101 1.35 4.92 6.84
CA GLU A 101 0.31 5.94 7.11
C GLU A 101 -1.07 5.31 7.38
N GLU A 102 -1.46 4.28 6.60
CA GLU A 102 -2.75 3.59 6.78
C GLU A 102 -2.80 2.80 8.09
N LEU A 103 -1.79 1.99 8.36
CA LEU A 103 -1.66 1.27 9.63
C LEU A 103 -1.53 2.23 10.82
N GLY A 104 -0.82 3.35 10.63
CA GLY A 104 -0.68 4.40 11.63
C GLY A 104 -2.01 5.03 12.05
N ARG A 105 -2.95 5.21 11.12
CA ARG A 105 -4.32 5.65 11.46
C ARG A 105 -5.07 4.62 12.30
N ALA A 106 -4.92 3.33 11.99
CA ALA A 106 -5.51 2.26 12.80
C ALA A 106 -4.89 2.21 14.21
N ILE A 107 -3.58 2.41 14.34
CA ILE A 107 -2.89 2.57 15.63
C ILE A 107 -3.45 3.79 16.41
N ALA A 108 -3.61 4.92 15.75
CA ALA A 108 -4.19 6.11 16.37
C ALA A 108 -5.63 5.86 16.86
N HIS A 109 -6.41 5.03 16.15
CA HIS A 109 -7.74 4.61 16.57
C HIS A 109 -7.71 3.73 17.84
N ILE A 110 -6.77 2.79 17.93
CA ILE A 110 -6.54 1.97 19.15
C ILE A 110 -6.22 2.90 20.34
N ARG A 111 -5.31 3.84 20.16
CA ARG A 111 -4.92 4.79 21.20
C ARG A 111 -6.09 5.70 21.63
N ALA A 112 -6.93 6.11 20.68
CA ALA A 112 -8.14 6.89 20.97
C ALA A 112 -9.17 6.08 21.79
N SER A 113 -9.14 4.75 21.75
CA SER A 113 -9.95 3.86 22.61
C SER A 113 -9.35 3.71 24.04
N GLY A 114 -8.24 4.39 24.36
CA GLY A 114 -7.60 4.38 25.67
C GLY A 114 -6.58 3.27 25.88
N LYS A 115 -6.23 2.52 24.83
CA LYS A 115 -5.26 1.42 24.88
C LYS A 115 -3.89 1.89 24.44
N LYS A 116 -2.83 1.34 25.05
CA LYS A 116 -1.45 1.62 24.63
C LYS A 116 -1.07 0.73 23.46
N VAL A 117 -0.24 1.26 22.56
CA VAL A 117 0.30 0.52 21.43
C VAL A 117 1.82 0.56 21.46
N HIS A 118 2.44 -0.61 21.43
CA HIS A 118 3.88 -0.79 21.40
C HIS A 118 4.26 -1.44 20.05
N LEU A 119 5.25 -0.87 19.38
CA LEU A 119 5.81 -1.43 18.16
C LEU A 119 7.12 -2.14 18.49
N PHE A 120 7.27 -3.39 18.09
CA PHE A 120 8.49 -4.19 18.26
C PHE A 120 9.00 -4.70 16.92
N ALA A 121 10.29 -4.56 16.65
CA ALA A 121 10.94 -5.12 15.45
C ALA A 121 12.41 -5.45 15.70
N ASP A 122 12.96 -6.34 14.87
CA ASP A 122 14.38 -6.66 14.86
C ASP A 122 15.23 -5.56 14.20
N SER A 123 14.60 -4.77 13.31
CA SER A 123 15.19 -3.61 12.67
C SER A 123 14.11 -2.62 12.22
N TYR A 124 14.50 -1.36 12.07
CA TYR A 124 13.61 -0.30 11.58
C TYR A 124 14.25 0.43 10.40
N ALA A 125 13.51 0.58 9.31
CA ALA A 125 13.77 1.55 8.26
C ALA A 125 12.81 2.75 8.38
N THR A 126 12.95 3.72 7.47
CA THR A 126 12.13 4.94 7.51
C THR A 126 10.63 4.69 7.58
N PRO A 127 10.01 3.79 6.76
CA PRO A 127 8.56 3.57 6.83
C PRO A 127 8.09 2.99 8.17
N GLU A 128 8.84 2.04 8.75
CA GLU A 128 8.50 1.44 10.04
C GLU A 128 8.66 2.46 11.19
N LEU A 129 9.63 3.38 11.10
CA LEU A 129 9.74 4.50 12.04
C LEU A 129 8.57 5.48 11.91
N LEU A 130 8.06 5.70 10.68
CA LEU A 130 6.84 6.48 10.46
C LEU A 130 5.62 5.80 11.06
N LEU A 131 5.50 4.49 10.94
CA LEU A 131 4.48 3.71 11.64
C LEU A 131 4.60 3.87 13.15
N GLY A 132 5.81 3.71 13.70
CA GLY A 132 6.10 3.85 15.11
C GLY A 132 5.81 5.24 15.67
N ALA A 133 5.86 6.29 14.85
CA ALA A 133 5.47 7.64 15.24
C ALA A 133 3.98 7.77 15.63
N HIS A 134 3.16 6.77 15.33
CA HIS A 134 1.78 6.69 15.80
C HIS A 134 1.61 5.86 17.08
N ALA A 135 2.61 5.07 17.49
CA ALA A 135 2.59 4.24 18.69
C ALA A 135 2.90 5.04 19.96
N ASP A 136 2.69 4.43 21.10
CA ASP A 136 3.11 4.99 22.40
C ASP A 136 4.59 4.70 22.65
N GLU A 137 5.10 3.60 22.10
CA GLU A 137 6.48 3.19 22.28
C GLU A 137 7.01 2.43 21.06
N ILE A 138 8.25 2.69 20.68
CA ILE A 138 9.01 1.96 19.67
C ILE A 138 10.11 1.18 20.39
N VAL A 139 10.00 -0.13 20.37
CA VAL A 139 10.96 -1.05 21.00
C VAL A 139 11.75 -1.77 19.91
N LEU A 140 13.06 -1.68 19.95
CA LEU A 140 13.97 -2.37 19.05
C LEU A 140 14.51 -3.64 19.73
N GLN A 141 14.64 -4.73 19.00
CA GLN A 141 15.35 -5.91 19.47
C GLN A 141 16.76 -5.53 19.95
N ALA A 142 17.18 -6.03 21.11
CA ALA A 142 18.55 -5.84 21.59
C ALA A 142 19.55 -6.40 20.57
N GLY A 143 20.49 -5.57 20.13
CA GLY A 143 21.42 -5.91 19.05
C GLY A 143 20.90 -5.61 17.64
N GLY A 144 19.65 -5.20 17.51
CA GLY A 144 19.06 -4.73 16.26
C GLY A 144 19.57 -3.35 15.83
N GLY A 145 19.10 -2.87 14.69
CA GLY A 145 19.51 -1.59 14.11
C GLY A 145 18.38 -0.77 13.55
N ALA A 146 18.60 0.52 13.38
CA ALA A 146 17.66 1.44 12.72
C ALA A 146 18.36 2.19 11.58
N SER A 147 17.66 2.39 10.47
CA SER A 147 18.17 3.12 9.31
C SER A 147 17.23 4.28 8.96
N PHE A 148 17.73 5.50 9.16
CA PHE A 148 16.99 6.73 8.90
C PHE A 148 17.86 7.76 8.15
N PRO A 149 18.17 7.51 6.85
CA PRO A 149 19.06 8.38 6.07
C PRO A 149 18.37 9.61 5.46
N GLY A 150 17.05 9.68 5.46
CA GLY A 150 16.28 10.65 4.67
C GLY A 150 15.76 10.04 3.37
N LEU A 151 15.49 10.88 2.34
CA LEU A 151 15.02 10.45 1.03
C LEU A 151 16.11 10.62 -0.02
N TYR A 152 16.23 9.64 -0.90
CA TYR A 152 17.09 9.67 -2.07
C TYR A 152 16.35 9.11 -3.27
N MET A 153 16.50 9.73 -4.43
CA MET A 153 16.01 9.27 -5.71
C MET A 153 17.10 9.43 -6.76
N GLU A 154 17.25 8.45 -7.62
CA GLU A 154 18.18 8.48 -8.74
C GLU A 154 17.42 8.15 -10.03
N GLU A 155 17.68 8.93 -11.08
CA GLU A 155 17.13 8.72 -12.41
C GLU A 155 18.25 8.39 -13.40
N MET A 156 18.03 7.39 -14.23
CA MET A 156 18.98 7.02 -15.29
C MET A 156 18.47 7.52 -16.64
N PHE A 157 19.34 8.18 -17.40
CA PHE A 157 19.05 8.67 -18.74
C PHE A 157 19.79 7.80 -19.77
N LEU A 158 19.06 7.18 -20.67
CA LEU A 158 19.53 6.10 -21.55
C LEU A 158 19.62 6.53 -23.01
N ALA A 159 19.38 7.80 -23.36
CA ALA A 159 19.39 8.25 -24.76
C ALA A 159 20.68 7.88 -25.49
N ASP A 160 21.86 8.18 -24.90
CA ASP A 160 23.15 7.83 -25.49
C ASP A 160 23.39 6.33 -25.58
N THR A 161 22.92 5.57 -24.56
CA THR A 161 23.00 4.09 -24.57
C THR A 161 22.16 3.49 -25.67
N LEU A 162 20.95 4.00 -25.88
CA LEU A 162 20.06 3.58 -26.97
C LEU A 162 20.67 3.92 -28.33
N GLU A 163 21.21 5.14 -28.48
CA GLU A 163 21.89 5.56 -29.71
C GLU A 163 23.12 4.66 -29.99
N TRP A 164 23.96 4.40 -28.96
CA TRP A 164 25.05 3.46 -29.08
C TRP A 164 24.58 2.07 -29.49
N ALA A 165 23.45 1.58 -28.95
CA ALA A 165 22.86 0.31 -29.35
C ALA A 165 22.29 0.35 -30.78
N GLY A 166 22.09 1.51 -31.37
CA GLY A 166 21.44 1.71 -32.68
C GLY A 166 19.90 1.70 -32.58
N ILE A 167 19.38 2.06 -31.43
CA ILE A 167 17.96 2.20 -31.15
C ILE A 167 17.65 3.69 -31.00
N LYS A 168 16.59 4.17 -31.64
CA LYS A 168 16.10 5.54 -31.48
C LYS A 168 14.71 5.54 -30.86
N ALA A 169 14.56 6.24 -29.76
CA ALA A 169 13.28 6.49 -29.13
C ALA A 169 12.55 7.63 -29.83
N ASP A 170 11.51 7.31 -30.59
CA ASP A 170 10.60 8.28 -31.20
C ASP A 170 9.35 8.40 -30.33
N LEU A 171 9.46 9.22 -29.28
CA LEU A 171 8.41 9.40 -28.29
C LEU A 171 7.91 10.84 -28.34
N VAL A 172 6.60 11.00 -28.18
CA VAL A 172 5.89 12.28 -28.13
C VAL A 172 5.22 12.38 -26.77
N GLN A 173 5.33 13.56 -26.15
CA GLN A 173 4.62 13.87 -24.91
C GLN A 173 3.68 15.06 -25.12
N VAL A 174 2.57 15.07 -24.38
CA VAL A 174 1.66 16.19 -24.21
C VAL A 174 1.54 16.47 -22.73
N GLY A 175 1.88 17.72 -22.36
CA GLY A 175 2.11 18.14 -20.99
C GLY A 175 3.59 18.41 -20.73
N SER A 176 3.93 19.66 -20.40
CA SER A 176 5.33 20.09 -20.23
C SER A 176 6.06 19.36 -19.11
N TYR A 177 5.32 18.93 -18.07
CA TYR A 177 5.82 18.22 -16.89
C TYR A 177 5.67 16.70 -17.00
N LYS A 178 5.23 16.15 -18.14
CA LYS A 178 5.04 14.72 -18.37
C LYS A 178 6.34 14.02 -18.77
N GLY A 179 7.36 14.10 -17.93
CA GLY A 179 8.70 13.61 -18.21
C GLY A 179 8.90 12.09 -18.15
N ALA A 180 7.85 11.28 -18.09
CA ALA A 180 7.95 9.82 -17.94
C ALA A 180 8.82 9.12 -19.01
N ASN A 181 8.98 9.73 -20.21
CA ASN A 181 9.79 9.20 -21.31
C ASN A 181 11.16 9.88 -21.43
N GLU A 182 11.49 10.86 -20.62
CA GLU A 182 12.76 11.60 -20.72
C GLU A 182 13.96 10.70 -20.47
N ALA A 183 13.84 9.71 -19.61
CA ALA A 183 14.87 8.72 -19.38
C ALA A 183 15.35 8.01 -20.67
N MET A 184 14.48 7.86 -21.68
CA MET A 184 14.81 7.22 -22.97
C MET A 184 15.14 8.21 -24.08
N THR A 185 14.77 9.49 -23.95
CA THR A 185 14.90 10.48 -25.02
C THR A 185 15.94 11.57 -24.75
N ARG A 186 16.42 11.65 -23.51
CA ARG A 186 17.34 12.70 -23.08
C ARG A 186 18.55 12.12 -22.34
N THR A 187 19.56 12.96 -22.15
CA THR A 187 20.76 12.67 -21.35
C THR A 187 20.72 13.33 -19.95
N SER A 188 19.68 14.13 -19.70
CA SER A 188 19.41 14.81 -18.43
C SER A 188 17.94 15.23 -18.38
N PRO A 189 17.37 15.51 -17.20
CA PRO A 189 15.99 15.96 -17.09
C PRO A 189 15.76 17.29 -17.79
N SER A 190 14.52 17.51 -18.26
CA SER A 190 14.10 18.87 -18.65
C SER A 190 13.94 19.75 -17.40
N PRO A 191 14.00 21.08 -17.52
CA PRO A 191 13.74 21.97 -16.39
C PRO A 191 12.38 21.74 -15.75
N GLU A 192 11.36 21.44 -16.55
CA GLU A 192 10.00 21.19 -16.09
C GLU A 192 9.91 19.86 -15.32
N TRP A 193 10.54 18.80 -15.83
CA TRP A 193 10.58 17.51 -15.13
C TRP A 193 11.39 17.60 -13.85
N ASP A 194 12.56 18.24 -13.88
CA ASP A 194 13.39 18.48 -12.70
C ASP A 194 12.62 19.24 -11.60
N GLN A 195 11.92 20.31 -11.99
CA GLN A 195 11.06 21.05 -11.08
C GLN A 195 9.96 20.17 -10.48
N ASN A 196 9.31 19.34 -11.30
CA ASN A 196 8.21 18.47 -10.88
C ASN A 196 8.68 17.41 -9.85
N ILE A 197 9.79 16.76 -10.15
CA ILE A 197 10.35 15.71 -9.28
C ILE A 197 10.86 16.30 -7.97
N ASN A 198 11.55 17.44 -8.02
CA ASN A 198 12.01 18.12 -6.79
C ASN A 198 10.82 18.56 -5.93
N ALA A 199 9.76 19.13 -6.51
CA ALA A 199 8.56 19.49 -5.75
C ALA A 199 7.88 18.28 -5.11
N LEU A 200 7.83 17.14 -5.82
CA LEU A 200 7.31 15.89 -5.26
C LEU A 200 8.18 15.40 -4.08
N LEU A 201 9.50 15.37 -4.25
CA LEU A 201 10.42 14.94 -3.18
C LEU A 201 10.35 15.87 -1.97
N ASP A 202 10.28 17.18 -2.18
CA ASP A 202 10.10 18.16 -1.10
C ASP A 202 8.81 17.91 -0.32
N GLY A 203 7.71 17.61 -1.01
CA GLY A 203 6.43 17.26 -0.39
C GLY A 203 6.51 15.97 0.43
N LEU A 204 7.07 14.91 -0.14
CA LEU A 204 7.27 13.63 0.57
C LEU A 204 8.18 13.82 1.79
N TYR A 205 9.26 14.57 1.65
CA TYR A 205 10.19 14.86 2.76
C TYR A 205 9.52 15.68 3.86
N ALA A 206 8.71 16.68 3.49
CA ALA A 206 7.95 17.47 4.44
C ALA A 206 6.92 16.62 5.24
N ASN A 207 6.19 15.72 4.57
CA ASN A 207 5.25 14.80 5.21
C ASN A 207 5.98 13.89 6.22
N MET A 208 7.09 13.27 5.79
CA MET A 208 7.93 12.44 6.65
C MET A 208 8.41 13.21 7.90
N ARG A 209 8.97 14.40 7.72
CA ARG A 209 9.46 15.25 8.82
C ARG A 209 8.32 15.61 9.78
N SER A 210 7.19 16.04 9.25
CA SER A 210 6.01 16.42 10.05
C SER A 210 5.56 15.28 10.96
N ARG A 211 5.46 14.08 10.40
CA ARG A 211 5.02 12.88 11.14
C ARG A 211 6.00 12.50 12.25
N LEU A 212 7.29 12.42 11.94
CA LEU A 212 8.31 12.05 12.93
C LEU A 212 8.46 13.12 14.02
N LYS A 213 8.44 14.41 13.65
CA LYS A 213 8.48 15.51 14.65
C LYS A 213 7.33 15.38 15.65
N SER A 214 6.11 15.20 15.17
CA SER A 214 4.93 15.11 16.03
C SER A 214 4.91 13.84 16.88
N GLY A 215 5.22 12.68 16.28
CA GLY A 215 5.18 11.39 16.95
C GLY A 215 6.35 11.14 17.89
N ARG A 216 7.54 11.62 17.55
CA ARG A 216 8.75 11.46 18.36
C ARG A 216 9.08 12.68 19.23
N LYS A 217 8.30 13.75 19.16
CA LYS A 217 8.50 15.02 19.88
C LYS A 217 9.89 15.63 19.60
N LEU A 218 10.39 15.46 18.39
CA LEU A 218 11.63 16.05 17.91
C LEU A 218 11.36 17.41 17.27
N ASP A 219 12.28 18.35 17.44
CA ASP A 219 12.32 19.56 16.62
C ASP A 219 13.12 19.33 15.33
N ASP A 220 13.24 20.36 14.47
CA ASP A 220 13.95 20.23 13.22
C ASP A 220 15.44 19.88 13.40
N ALA A 221 16.09 20.46 14.39
CA ALA A 221 17.50 20.19 14.69
C ALA A 221 17.69 18.74 15.21
N GLY A 222 16.80 18.29 16.09
CA GLY A 222 16.80 16.92 16.60
C GLY A 222 16.56 15.89 15.49
N LEU A 223 15.66 16.21 14.54
CA LEU A 223 15.40 15.34 13.41
C LEU A 223 16.60 15.29 12.42
N ASP A 224 17.25 16.42 12.16
CA ASP A 224 18.46 16.48 11.33
C ASP A 224 19.63 15.71 11.99
N GLU A 225 19.76 15.79 13.31
CA GLU A 225 20.74 15.01 14.07
C GLU A 225 20.40 13.51 14.04
N ALA A 226 19.10 13.17 14.14
CA ALA A 226 18.64 11.80 14.02
C ALA A 226 18.97 11.21 12.64
N MET A 227 18.79 11.94 11.55
CA MET A 227 19.20 11.49 10.21
C MET A 227 20.73 11.36 10.08
N ARG A 228 21.47 12.34 10.64
CA ARG A 228 22.95 12.36 10.54
C ARG A 228 23.59 11.20 11.28
N ARG A 229 23.08 10.83 12.46
CA ARG A 229 23.61 9.74 13.29
C ARG A 229 22.88 8.43 13.11
N GLY A 230 21.60 8.50 12.72
CA GLY A 230 20.68 7.37 12.56
C GLY A 230 20.64 6.75 11.17
N TRP A 231 21.48 7.21 10.22
CA TRP A 231 21.49 6.65 8.87
C TRP A 231 21.78 5.13 8.83
N MET A 232 22.56 4.65 9.80
CA MET A 232 22.79 3.24 10.12
C MET A 232 23.13 3.17 11.63
N ALA A 233 22.11 3.20 12.46
CA ALA A 233 22.28 3.26 13.91
C ALA A 233 22.18 1.88 14.54
N ASP A 234 23.06 1.59 15.50
CA ASP A 234 22.81 0.56 16.51
C ASP A 234 21.70 1.02 17.49
N ALA A 235 21.22 0.09 18.31
CA ALA A 235 20.13 0.35 19.24
C ALA A 235 20.45 1.51 20.22
N SER A 236 21.69 1.62 20.71
CA SER A 236 22.13 2.68 21.60
C SER A 236 22.07 4.04 20.92
N THR A 237 22.59 4.15 19.71
CA THR A 237 22.55 5.37 18.91
C THR A 237 21.12 5.75 18.55
N ALA A 238 20.28 4.80 18.12
CA ALA A 238 18.89 5.02 17.77
C ALA A 238 18.08 5.57 18.95
N GLN A 239 18.32 5.05 20.16
CA GLN A 239 17.69 5.56 21.40
C GLN A 239 18.21 6.96 21.76
N GLN A 240 19.52 7.21 21.68
CA GLN A 240 20.10 8.51 21.97
C GLN A 240 19.57 9.64 21.07
N VAL A 241 19.34 9.35 19.80
CA VAL A 241 18.77 10.33 18.85
C VAL A 241 17.24 10.37 18.86
N GLY A 242 16.59 9.55 19.68
CA GLY A 242 15.16 9.60 19.94
C GLY A 242 14.27 8.99 18.84
N ILE A 243 14.82 8.18 17.94
CA ILE A 243 14.03 7.47 16.92
C ILE A 243 13.40 6.18 17.45
N ILE A 244 13.93 5.62 18.54
CA ILE A 244 13.33 4.52 19.32
C ILE A 244 13.27 4.91 20.80
N ASP A 245 12.44 4.20 21.59
CA ASP A 245 12.28 4.43 23.02
C ASP A 245 13.11 3.46 23.86
N ALA A 246 13.18 2.21 23.45
CA ALA A 246 13.88 1.16 24.18
C ALA A 246 14.52 0.13 23.24
N ALA A 247 15.56 -0.53 23.76
CA ALA A 247 16.13 -1.72 23.14
C ALA A 247 16.01 -2.88 24.13
N VAL A 248 15.25 -3.93 23.74
CA VAL A 248 14.86 -5.03 24.62
C VAL A 248 15.01 -6.35 23.88
N ASP A 249 15.53 -7.38 24.52
CA ASP A 249 15.50 -8.72 23.92
C ASP A 249 14.06 -9.28 23.97
N LEU A 250 13.64 -9.96 22.91
CA LEU A 250 12.27 -10.45 22.78
C LEU A 250 11.80 -11.27 24.00
N PRO A 251 12.61 -12.17 24.61
CA PRO A 251 12.21 -12.88 25.83
C PRO A 251 11.90 -11.96 27.03
N ASP A 252 12.50 -10.77 27.08
CA ASP A 252 12.37 -9.80 28.17
C ASP A 252 11.25 -8.77 27.89
N LEU A 253 10.61 -8.81 26.72
CA LEU A 253 9.59 -7.84 26.31
C LEU A 253 8.43 -7.78 27.28
N SER A 254 7.96 -8.93 27.80
CA SER A 254 6.88 -8.96 28.78
C SER A 254 7.25 -8.20 30.05
N ALA A 255 8.41 -8.49 30.63
CA ALA A 255 8.89 -7.80 31.82
C ALA A 255 9.11 -6.29 31.60
N HIS A 256 9.58 -5.90 30.41
CA HIS A 256 9.70 -4.49 30.04
C HIS A 256 8.35 -3.78 30.04
N LEU A 257 7.31 -4.41 29.49
CA LEU A 257 5.97 -3.82 29.37
C LEU A 257 5.19 -3.81 30.69
N GLU A 258 5.47 -4.68 31.66
CA GLU A 258 4.80 -4.71 32.96
C GLU A 258 4.77 -3.31 33.62
N SER A 259 5.88 -2.57 33.53
CA SER A 259 5.96 -1.21 34.07
C SER A 259 5.00 -0.24 33.38
N ALA A 260 4.76 -0.39 32.08
CA ALA A 260 3.85 0.44 31.32
C ALA A 260 2.39 0.26 31.74
N TYR A 261 2.05 -0.92 32.28
CA TYR A 261 0.70 -1.28 32.72
C TYR A 261 0.54 -1.30 34.25
N SER A 262 1.59 -0.93 34.99
CA SER A 262 1.61 -0.99 36.47
C SER A 262 1.21 -2.38 36.99
N ALA A 263 1.66 -3.42 36.33
CA ALA A 263 1.36 -4.81 36.59
C ALA A 263 2.64 -5.61 36.88
N THR A 264 2.49 -6.75 37.52
CA THR A 264 3.58 -7.71 37.80
C THR A 264 3.49 -8.93 36.91
N ASP A 265 2.48 -9.01 36.05
CA ASP A 265 2.25 -10.07 35.08
C ASP A 265 1.33 -9.55 33.98
N LEU A 266 1.47 -10.05 32.76
CA LEU A 266 0.66 -9.71 31.60
C LEU A 266 0.05 -10.98 30.99
N ASN A 267 -1.24 -10.90 30.65
CA ASN A 267 -1.90 -11.96 29.90
C ASN A 267 -1.76 -11.67 28.40
N TRP A 268 -1.23 -12.61 27.63
CA TRP A 268 -1.02 -12.45 26.20
C TRP A 268 -2.08 -13.18 25.38
N VAL A 269 -2.58 -12.54 24.33
CA VAL A 269 -3.50 -13.13 23.35
C VAL A 269 -3.01 -12.80 21.94
N ASN A 270 -2.80 -13.82 21.13
CA ASN A 270 -2.48 -13.65 19.72
C ASN A 270 -3.77 -13.34 18.95
N ILE A 271 -3.73 -12.29 18.14
CA ILE A 271 -4.83 -11.96 17.22
C ILE A 271 -4.31 -12.18 15.81
N GLU A 272 -4.85 -13.19 15.15
CA GLU A 272 -4.51 -13.53 13.77
C GLU A 272 -5.58 -13.03 12.79
N PRO A 273 -5.23 -12.85 11.51
CA PRO A 273 -6.21 -12.62 10.47
C PRO A 273 -7.24 -13.75 10.47
N ASP A 274 -8.50 -13.40 10.30
CA ASP A 274 -9.53 -14.40 10.02
C ASP A 274 -9.10 -15.14 8.76
N GLN A 275 -8.61 -16.35 8.90
CA GLN A 275 -8.41 -17.23 7.76
C GLN A 275 -9.84 -17.58 7.33
N GLY A 276 -10.43 -16.70 6.47
CA GLY A 276 -11.75 -16.97 5.91
C GLY A 276 -11.78 -18.42 5.46
N ASP A 277 -12.91 -19.10 5.66
CA ASP A 277 -13.08 -20.51 5.35
C ASP A 277 -12.37 -20.78 4.02
N ALA A 278 -11.13 -21.29 4.13
CA ALA A 278 -10.45 -21.85 2.97
C ALA A 278 -11.42 -22.93 2.52
N ALA A 279 -12.08 -22.72 1.39
CA ALA A 279 -13.02 -23.66 0.82
C ALA A 279 -12.38 -25.03 0.98
N ASP A 280 -13.13 -25.98 1.56
CA ASP A 280 -12.66 -27.32 1.88
C ASP A 280 -12.34 -27.99 0.55
N LEU A 281 -11.14 -27.63 0.00
CA LEU A 281 -10.68 -28.14 -1.29
C LEU A 281 -10.59 -29.65 -1.15
N ASP A 282 -11.41 -30.36 -1.91
CA ASP A 282 -11.24 -31.81 -2.03
C ASP A 282 -9.87 -32.09 -2.71
N ARG A 283 -8.85 -32.16 -1.86
CA ARG A 283 -7.46 -32.40 -2.27
C ARG A 283 -7.24 -33.78 -2.91
N SER A 284 -8.30 -34.56 -3.05
CA SER A 284 -8.24 -35.90 -3.67
C SER A 284 -8.34 -35.88 -5.19
N ASP A 285 -8.85 -34.80 -5.80
CA ASP A 285 -8.95 -34.66 -7.27
C ASP A 285 -8.10 -33.48 -7.81
N PRO A 286 -6.94 -33.76 -8.42
CA PRO A 286 -6.08 -32.74 -9.00
C PRO A 286 -6.74 -31.91 -10.12
N LEU A 287 -7.78 -32.43 -10.79
CA LEU A 287 -8.49 -31.73 -11.86
C LEU A 287 -9.51 -30.74 -11.30
N SER A 288 -10.17 -31.05 -10.18
CA SER A 288 -11.06 -30.12 -9.49
C SER A 288 -10.27 -28.96 -8.88
N ILE A 289 -9.10 -29.24 -8.29
CA ILE A 289 -8.15 -28.22 -7.82
C ILE A 289 -7.73 -27.31 -8.98
N PHE A 290 -7.43 -27.90 -10.15
CA PHE A 290 -7.02 -27.12 -11.32
C PHE A 290 -8.16 -26.28 -11.91
N ALA A 291 -9.39 -26.79 -11.91
CA ALA A 291 -10.57 -26.07 -12.39
C ALA A 291 -10.96 -24.91 -11.44
N GLU A 292 -10.87 -25.12 -10.13
CA GLU A 292 -11.16 -24.13 -9.10
C GLU A 292 -10.09 -23.02 -9.01
N LEU A 293 -8.83 -23.37 -9.36
CA LEU A 293 -7.70 -22.45 -9.47
C LEU A 293 -7.85 -21.39 -10.56
N PHE A 294 -8.57 -21.70 -11.62
CA PHE A 294 -8.80 -20.79 -12.75
C PHE A 294 -10.18 -20.12 -12.71
N GLN A 295 -11.03 -20.49 -11.75
CA GLN A 295 -12.25 -19.75 -11.45
C GLN A 295 -11.94 -18.74 -10.37
N GLU A 296 -11.98 -17.44 -10.71
CA GLU A 296 -12.07 -16.42 -9.68
C GLU A 296 -13.31 -16.71 -8.83
N PRO A 297 -13.19 -16.74 -7.49
CA PRO A 297 -14.36 -16.99 -6.67
C PRO A 297 -15.40 -15.90 -6.93
N GLU A 298 -16.51 -16.26 -7.54
CA GLU A 298 -17.65 -15.37 -7.70
C GLU A 298 -18.24 -15.11 -6.30
N ILE A 299 -17.88 -13.98 -5.71
CA ILE A 299 -18.41 -13.55 -4.41
C ILE A 299 -19.72 -12.81 -4.67
N TYR A 300 -20.84 -13.55 -4.63
CA TYR A 300 -22.15 -12.93 -4.61
C TYR A 300 -22.51 -12.51 -3.19
N PRO A 301 -22.86 -11.25 -2.96
CA PRO A 301 -23.29 -10.83 -1.64
C PRO A 301 -24.63 -11.47 -1.26
N ASP A 302 -24.78 -11.91 -0.01
CA ASP A 302 -26.02 -12.41 0.59
C ASP A 302 -26.76 -11.34 1.42
N ARG A 303 -26.19 -10.14 1.51
CA ARG A 303 -26.69 -9.00 2.29
C ARG A 303 -26.22 -7.68 1.69
N ASP A 304 -26.80 -6.57 2.16
CA ASP A 304 -26.36 -5.23 1.79
C ASP A 304 -24.85 -5.07 1.99
N THR A 305 -24.15 -4.76 0.91
CA THR A 305 -22.67 -4.82 0.84
C THR A 305 -22.12 -3.56 0.15
N ILE A 306 -20.90 -3.20 0.52
CA ILE A 306 -20.06 -2.24 -0.22
C ILE A 306 -18.98 -3.05 -0.93
N ALA A 307 -18.95 -2.99 -2.25
CA ALA A 307 -17.93 -3.65 -3.06
C ALA A 307 -16.63 -2.87 -3.09
N ILE A 308 -15.51 -3.57 -3.10
CA ILE A 308 -14.18 -2.97 -3.32
C ILE A 308 -13.61 -3.56 -4.61
N VAL A 309 -13.34 -2.68 -5.58
CA VAL A 309 -12.70 -3.03 -6.85
C VAL A 309 -11.27 -2.54 -6.83
N HIS A 310 -10.30 -3.42 -7.06
CA HIS A 310 -8.89 -3.10 -7.03
C HIS A 310 -8.36 -2.78 -8.44
N ILE A 311 -7.72 -1.62 -8.58
CA ILE A 311 -6.92 -1.20 -9.74
C ILE A 311 -5.47 -1.16 -9.27
N ASP A 312 -4.81 -2.32 -9.23
CA ASP A 312 -3.47 -2.50 -8.68
C ASP A 312 -2.50 -2.93 -9.78
N GLY A 313 -1.54 -2.07 -10.12
CA GLY A 313 -0.58 -2.23 -11.20
C GLY A 313 -0.88 -1.43 -12.47
N ALA A 314 -0.23 -1.80 -13.58
CA ALA A 314 -0.38 -1.12 -14.87
C ALA A 314 -1.76 -1.37 -15.51
N ILE A 315 -2.36 -0.33 -16.07
CA ILE A 315 -3.66 -0.43 -16.78
C ILE A 315 -3.40 -0.83 -18.24
N ILE A 316 -4.01 -1.94 -18.65
CA ILE A 316 -3.81 -2.54 -19.97
C ILE A 316 -5.15 -2.75 -20.72
N ASP A 317 -5.07 -2.84 -22.06
CA ASP A 317 -6.23 -3.20 -22.87
C ASP A 317 -6.53 -4.69 -22.73
N GLY A 318 -7.80 -5.07 -22.79
CA GLY A 318 -8.26 -6.45 -22.74
C GLY A 318 -8.41 -6.99 -21.32
N GLU A 319 -8.12 -8.28 -21.16
CA GLU A 319 -8.25 -8.99 -19.88
C GLU A 319 -7.10 -8.67 -18.93
N SER A 320 -7.37 -8.76 -17.62
CA SER A 320 -6.33 -8.64 -16.58
C SER A 320 -5.33 -9.80 -16.67
N THR A 321 -4.06 -9.49 -16.37
CA THR A 321 -2.98 -10.47 -16.33
C THR A 321 -2.44 -10.59 -14.92
N GLN A 322 -2.25 -11.82 -14.44
CA GLN A 322 -1.70 -12.06 -13.09
C GLN A 322 -0.17 -11.89 -13.02
N GLY A 323 0.44 -11.46 -14.12
CA GLY A 323 1.89 -11.54 -14.25
C GLY A 323 2.34 -13.00 -14.47
N GLY A 324 3.43 -13.18 -15.15
CA GLY A 324 4.03 -14.50 -15.37
C GLY A 324 5.52 -14.44 -15.04
N PHE A 325 6.24 -15.52 -15.34
CA PHE A 325 7.68 -15.64 -15.06
C PHE A 325 8.52 -14.46 -15.59
N PHE A 326 7.97 -13.65 -16.52
CA PHE A 326 8.63 -12.50 -17.15
C PHE A 326 7.75 -11.27 -17.33
N GLY A 327 6.54 -11.22 -16.72
CA GLY A 327 5.59 -10.09 -16.87
C GLY A 327 5.04 -9.62 -15.54
N GLU A 328 4.90 -8.30 -15.40
CA GLU A 328 4.21 -7.72 -14.26
C GLU A 328 2.69 -7.91 -14.37
N PRO A 329 1.96 -7.97 -13.25
CA PRO A 329 0.50 -8.02 -13.28
C PRO A 329 -0.06 -6.74 -13.90
N GLY A 330 -1.12 -6.90 -14.69
CA GLY A 330 -1.81 -5.79 -15.34
C GLY A 330 -3.31 -5.84 -15.12
N VAL A 331 -3.92 -4.67 -14.97
CA VAL A 331 -5.35 -4.49 -14.78
C VAL A 331 -6.01 -4.25 -16.14
N GLY A 332 -6.76 -5.23 -16.62
CA GLY A 332 -7.39 -5.22 -17.93
C GLY A 332 -8.72 -4.49 -17.98
N SER A 333 -8.91 -3.66 -19.00
CA SER A 333 -10.14 -2.88 -19.17
C SER A 333 -11.40 -3.74 -19.37
N THR A 334 -11.27 -4.91 -20.01
CA THR A 334 -12.39 -5.84 -20.23
C THR A 334 -12.84 -6.44 -18.90
N THR A 335 -11.90 -6.96 -18.10
CA THR A 335 -12.19 -7.55 -16.79
C THR A 335 -12.85 -6.54 -15.85
N ILE A 336 -12.28 -5.33 -15.73
CA ILE A 336 -12.85 -4.32 -14.82
C ILE A 336 -14.22 -3.83 -15.31
N ARG A 337 -14.42 -3.68 -16.62
CA ARG A 337 -15.73 -3.30 -17.17
C ARG A 337 -16.81 -4.33 -16.84
N GLN A 338 -16.49 -5.63 -16.97
CA GLN A 338 -17.42 -6.71 -16.62
C GLN A 338 -17.80 -6.65 -15.12
N ILE A 339 -16.81 -6.54 -14.25
CA ILE A 339 -17.03 -6.38 -12.80
C ILE A 339 -17.94 -5.16 -12.51
N LEU A 340 -17.66 -4.02 -13.12
CA LEU A 340 -18.44 -2.82 -12.91
C LEU A 340 -19.88 -2.98 -13.43
N GLU A 341 -20.12 -3.69 -14.53
CA GLU A 341 -21.44 -3.99 -15.07
C GLU A 341 -22.25 -4.92 -14.14
N GLU A 342 -21.62 -5.91 -13.54
CA GLU A 342 -22.21 -6.78 -12.53
C GLU A 342 -22.58 -5.96 -11.27
N LEU A 343 -21.66 -5.16 -10.76
CA LEU A 343 -21.88 -4.31 -9.58
C LEU A 343 -22.96 -3.24 -9.82
N GLU A 344 -23.11 -2.74 -11.05
CA GLU A 344 -24.17 -1.79 -11.42
C GLU A 344 -25.55 -2.41 -11.23
N ASN A 345 -25.72 -3.69 -11.57
CA ASN A 345 -27.00 -4.39 -11.63
C ASN A 345 -27.32 -5.20 -10.36
N ASP A 346 -26.38 -5.40 -9.44
CA ASP A 346 -26.59 -6.14 -8.20
C ASP A 346 -27.25 -5.24 -7.14
N ASP A 347 -28.51 -5.55 -6.79
CA ASP A 347 -29.27 -4.77 -5.80
C ASP A 347 -28.75 -4.86 -4.36
N LEU A 348 -27.93 -5.87 -4.02
CA LEU A 348 -27.32 -6.00 -2.71
C LEU A 348 -26.06 -5.11 -2.56
N VAL A 349 -25.47 -4.71 -3.67
CA VAL A 349 -24.35 -3.76 -3.67
C VAL A 349 -24.87 -2.33 -3.53
N LYS A 350 -24.66 -1.72 -2.36
CA LYS A 350 -25.14 -0.37 -2.03
C LYS A 350 -24.17 0.75 -2.35
N GLY A 351 -22.93 0.41 -2.64
CA GLY A 351 -21.89 1.37 -3.03
C GLY A 351 -20.62 0.67 -3.47
N VAL A 352 -19.75 1.40 -4.12
CA VAL A 352 -18.49 0.86 -4.64
C VAL A 352 -17.32 1.73 -4.21
N ILE A 353 -16.26 1.11 -3.73
CA ILE A 353 -14.97 1.72 -3.49
C ILE A 353 -14.00 1.22 -4.55
N ILE A 354 -13.40 2.15 -5.29
CA ILE A 354 -12.30 1.82 -6.20
C ILE A 354 -10.99 2.02 -5.45
N ARG A 355 -10.31 0.94 -5.14
CA ARG A 355 -8.97 0.97 -4.54
C ARG A 355 -7.93 1.04 -5.65
N ILE A 356 -7.21 2.14 -5.75
CA ILE A 356 -6.24 2.40 -6.83
C ILE A 356 -4.82 2.42 -6.26
N ASN A 357 -3.95 1.59 -6.86
CA ASN A 357 -2.50 1.61 -6.67
C ASN A 357 -1.84 1.42 -8.05
N SER A 358 -1.86 2.48 -8.88
CA SER A 358 -1.52 2.38 -10.30
C SER A 358 -0.74 3.60 -10.82
N PRO A 359 0.35 3.38 -11.56
CA PRO A 359 1.06 4.44 -12.28
C PRO A 359 0.31 4.92 -13.53
N GLY A 360 -0.79 4.25 -13.88
CA GLY A 360 -1.52 4.45 -15.13
C GLY A 360 -1.22 3.35 -16.14
N GLY A 361 -1.33 3.69 -17.43
CA GLY A 361 -1.14 2.74 -18.54
C GLY A 361 -1.88 3.19 -19.80
N SER A 362 -2.58 2.27 -20.47
CA SER A 362 -3.35 2.55 -21.68
C SER A 362 -4.43 3.61 -21.45
N ALA A 363 -4.42 4.66 -22.26
CA ALA A 363 -5.43 5.70 -22.21
C ALA A 363 -6.82 5.16 -22.61
N THR A 364 -6.87 4.25 -23.59
CA THR A 364 -8.11 3.61 -24.05
C THR A 364 -8.70 2.74 -22.95
N ALA A 365 -7.88 1.94 -22.29
CA ALA A 365 -8.31 1.10 -21.17
C ALA A 365 -8.82 1.96 -20.00
N SER A 366 -8.13 3.06 -19.69
CA SER A 366 -8.54 4.00 -18.63
C SER A 366 -9.90 4.65 -18.93
N GLU A 367 -10.15 5.05 -20.19
CA GLU A 367 -11.46 5.58 -20.61
C GLU A 367 -12.57 4.52 -20.51
N ILE A 368 -12.30 3.27 -20.94
CA ILE A 368 -13.27 2.17 -20.85
C ILE A 368 -13.68 1.93 -19.39
N ILE A 369 -12.71 1.88 -18.49
CA ILE A 369 -12.96 1.70 -17.05
C ILE A 369 -13.70 2.91 -16.49
N TRP A 370 -13.28 4.14 -16.83
CA TRP A 370 -13.94 5.36 -16.40
C TRP A 370 -15.41 5.40 -16.83
N GLN A 371 -15.73 5.00 -18.07
CA GLN A 371 -17.11 4.93 -18.58
C GLN A 371 -17.95 3.92 -17.77
N GLY A 372 -17.40 2.74 -17.48
CA GLY A 372 -18.05 1.75 -16.63
C GLY A 372 -18.33 2.31 -15.23
N LEU A 373 -17.34 2.96 -14.64
CA LEU A 373 -17.43 3.58 -13.33
C LEU A 373 -18.52 4.67 -13.28
N ARG A 374 -18.62 5.49 -14.33
CA ARG A 374 -19.66 6.53 -14.43
C ARG A 374 -21.08 5.95 -14.48
N ARG A 375 -21.28 4.83 -15.19
CA ARG A 375 -22.58 4.13 -15.17
C ARG A 375 -22.95 3.65 -13.77
N VAL A 376 -22.01 3.04 -13.05
CA VAL A 376 -22.23 2.66 -11.64
C VAL A 376 -22.57 3.89 -10.79
N ALA A 377 -21.85 5.00 -11.00
CA ALA A 377 -22.03 6.24 -10.23
C ALA A 377 -23.40 6.93 -10.45
N GLU A 378 -24.11 6.62 -11.54
CA GLU A 378 -25.48 7.08 -11.77
C GLU A 378 -26.50 6.39 -10.87
N ARG A 379 -26.18 5.19 -10.36
CA ARG A 379 -27.09 4.37 -9.55
C ARG A 379 -26.64 4.21 -8.10
N LYS A 380 -25.34 4.25 -7.83
CA LYS A 380 -24.75 3.93 -6.54
C LYS A 380 -23.63 4.91 -6.19
N PRO A 381 -23.40 5.19 -4.89
CA PRO A 381 -22.24 5.95 -4.47
C PRO A 381 -20.95 5.25 -4.90
N VAL A 382 -20.04 6.00 -5.53
CA VAL A 382 -18.70 5.52 -5.89
C VAL A 382 -17.66 6.45 -5.31
N TRP A 383 -16.74 5.88 -4.55
CA TRP A 383 -15.60 6.58 -3.97
C TRP A 383 -14.29 5.91 -4.40
N THR A 384 -13.24 6.70 -4.47
CA THR A 384 -11.87 6.18 -4.70
C THR A 384 -11.06 6.24 -3.42
N SER A 385 -10.31 5.18 -3.16
CA SER A 385 -9.26 5.10 -2.14
C SER A 385 -7.93 4.84 -2.82
N VAL A 386 -6.96 5.72 -2.61
CA VAL A 386 -5.63 5.61 -3.24
C VAL A 386 -4.64 4.99 -2.27
N GLY A 387 -3.90 3.97 -2.73
CA GLY A 387 -2.76 3.38 -2.04
C GLY A 387 -1.50 4.23 -2.22
N ASN A 388 -0.45 3.64 -2.77
CA ASN A 388 0.79 4.39 -3.03
C ASN A 388 0.58 5.45 -4.11
N MET A 389 -0.22 5.14 -5.14
CA MET A 389 -0.28 5.97 -6.33
C MET A 389 -1.60 5.86 -7.09
N ALA A 390 -2.09 6.99 -7.60
CA ALA A 390 -3.08 7.08 -8.67
C ALA A 390 -2.60 8.14 -9.66
N ALA A 391 -1.74 7.74 -10.59
CA ALA A 391 -1.13 8.66 -11.56
C ALA A 391 -1.58 8.33 -12.98
N SER A 392 -1.62 9.34 -13.86
CA SER A 392 -1.97 9.19 -15.28
C SER A 392 -3.31 8.46 -15.46
N GLY A 393 -3.34 7.29 -16.10
CA GLY A 393 -4.54 6.46 -16.25
C GLY A 393 -5.21 6.10 -14.91
N GLY A 394 -4.44 5.93 -13.82
CA GLY A 394 -4.98 5.72 -12.49
C GLY A 394 -5.76 6.94 -11.97
N TYR A 395 -5.24 8.15 -12.20
CA TYR A 395 -5.96 9.38 -11.86
C TYR A 395 -7.16 9.61 -12.79
N TYR A 396 -7.05 9.23 -14.06
CA TYR A 396 -8.16 9.22 -15.02
C TYR A 396 -9.37 8.45 -14.50
N ILE A 397 -9.14 7.26 -13.98
CA ILE A 397 -10.18 6.43 -13.37
C ILE A 397 -10.69 7.09 -12.07
N ALA A 398 -9.80 7.56 -11.22
CA ALA A 398 -10.13 8.15 -9.93
C ALA A 398 -11.12 9.31 -10.04
N VAL A 399 -10.97 10.19 -11.06
CA VAL A 399 -11.88 11.34 -11.25
C VAL A 399 -13.30 10.95 -11.67
N GLY A 400 -13.55 9.68 -12.01
CA GLY A 400 -14.88 9.14 -12.23
C GLY A 400 -15.71 9.01 -10.96
N SER A 401 -15.10 8.99 -9.80
CA SER A 401 -15.75 8.87 -8.49
C SER A 401 -16.14 10.25 -7.92
N SER A 402 -17.10 10.25 -7.00
CA SER A 402 -17.57 11.48 -6.33
C SER A 402 -16.58 12.02 -5.30
N ARG A 403 -15.78 11.15 -4.68
CA ARG A 403 -14.74 11.51 -3.71
C ARG A 403 -13.49 10.67 -3.92
N ILE A 404 -12.32 11.30 -3.72
CA ILE A 404 -11.02 10.64 -3.72
C ILE A 404 -10.41 10.81 -2.34
N TYR A 405 -10.02 9.70 -1.73
CA TYR A 405 -9.28 9.63 -0.48
C TYR A 405 -7.87 9.15 -0.79
N ALA A 406 -6.88 9.85 -0.29
CA ALA A 406 -5.47 9.52 -0.47
C ALA A 406 -4.73 9.67 0.87
N ASN A 407 -3.62 8.96 1.00
CA ASN A 407 -2.69 9.17 2.09
C ASN A 407 -1.88 10.46 1.83
N GLU A 408 -1.32 11.07 2.87
CA GLU A 408 -0.53 12.30 2.75
C GLU A 408 0.61 12.14 1.72
N SER A 409 1.22 10.97 1.69
CA SER A 409 2.34 10.63 0.80
C SER A 409 1.94 9.85 -0.46
N SER A 410 0.64 9.64 -0.74
CA SER A 410 0.20 9.07 -2.03
C SER A 410 0.59 9.99 -3.18
N ILE A 411 0.96 9.42 -4.33
CA ILE A 411 1.32 10.18 -5.53
C ILE A 411 0.11 10.27 -6.44
N LEU A 412 -0.29 11.51 -6.81
CA LEU A 412 -1.49 11.81 -7.59
C LEU A 412 -1.15 12.65 -8.82
N GLY A 413 -2.07 12.69 -9.78
CA GLY A 413 -2.01 13.59 -10.93
C GLY A 413 -1.38 12.97 -12.17
N SER A 414 -0.25 13.49 -12.65
CA SER A 414 0.36 13.08 -13.92
C SER A 414 -0.61 13.18 -15.11
N ILE A 415 -1.48 14.23 -15.12
CA ILE A 415 -2.48 14.48 -16.17
C ILE A 415 -1.74 14.90 -17.44
N GLY A 416 -1.45 13.94 -18.30
CA GLY A 416 -0.68 14.12 -19.53
C GLY A 416 -0.63 12.81 -20.30
N VAL A 417 -0.17 12.87 -21.53
CA VAL A 417 -0.10 11.73 -22.45
C VAL A 417 1.31 11.57 -22.98
N VAL A 418 1.79 10.35 -23.02
CA VAL A 418 3.04 9.96 -23.67
C VAL A 418 2.80 8.75 -24.54
N GLY A 419 3.49 8.67 -25.65
CA GLY A 419 3.41 7.52 -26.53
C GLY A 419 4.38 7.65 -27.70
N GLY A 420 4.57 6.55 -28.40
CA GLY A 420 5.49 6.53 -29.52
C GLY A 420 5.97 5.13 -29.88
N LYS A 421 7.12 5.08 -30.51
CA LYS A 421 7.76 3.82 -30.93
C LYS A 421 9.25 3.83 -30.68
N MET A 422 9.84 2.64 -30.63
CA MET A 422 11.29 2.45 -30.68
C MET A 422 11.69 2.04 -32.09
N SER A 423 12.60 2.78 -32.70
CA SER A 423 13.18 2.41 -33.99
C SER A 423 14.47 1.63 -33.80
N THR A 424 14.54 0.45 -34.40
CA THR A 424 15.65 -0.52 -34.26
C THR A 424 16.53 -0.57 -35.53
N ALA A 425 16.42 0.39 -36.45
CA ALA A 425 17.17 0.40 -37.70
C ALA A 425 18.68 0.24 -37.51
N GLY A 426 19.30 1.04 -36.64
CA GLY A 426 20.73 0.99 -36.37
C GLY A 426 21.15 -0.32 -35.69
N LEU A 427 20.30 -0.89 -34.82
CA LEU A 427 20.55 -2.21 -34.21
C LEU A 427 20.55 -3.31 -35.30
N TYR A 428 19.59 -3.28 -36.20
CA TYR A 428 19.52 -4.23 -37.31
C TYR A 428 20.76 -4.13 -38.20
N ASP A 429 21.25 -2.91 -38.49
CA ASP A 429 22.49 -2.72 -39.26
C ASP A 429 23.71 -3.31 -38.54
N LYS A 430 23.84 -3.10 -37.23
CA LYS A 430 24.91 -3.70 -36.41
C LYS A 430 24.88 -5.23 -36.41
N LEU A 431 23.67 -5.79 -36.31
CA LEU A 431 23.47 -7.25 -36.31
C LEU A 431 23.43 -7.87 -37.70
N LYS A 432 23.59 -7.04 -38.76
CA LYS A 432 23.49 -7.47 -40.19
C LYS A 432 22.12 -8.06 -40.52
N ILE A 433 21.07 -7.66 -39.83
CA ILE A 433 19.68 -8.03 -40.11
C ILE A 433 19.18 -7.13 -41.24
N ARG A 434 18.45 -7.70 -42.21
CA ARG A 434 17.78 -6.97 -43.26
C ARG A 434 16.27 -7.06 -43.07
N SER A 435 15.63 -5.94 -42.84
CA SER A 435 14.18 -5.81 -42.78
C SER A 435 13.65 -5.28 -44.10
N VAL A 436 12.56 -5.88 -44.60
CA VAL A 436 11.89 -5.43 -45.82
C VAL A 436 10.43 -5.15 -45.51
N GLY A 437 10.07 -3.89 -45.36
CA GLY A 437 8.69 -3.44 -45.17
C GLY A 437 7.86 -3.60 -46.47
N ARG A 438 6.58 -3.95 -46.31
CA ARG A 438 5.60 -3.99 -47.39
C ARG A 438 4.31 -3.36 -46.92
N ALA A 439 4.12 -2.09 -47.32
CA ALA A 439 2.97 -1.28 -46.88
C ALA A 439 1.92 -1.17 -47.99
N ARG A 440 0.66 -1.03 -47.61
CA ARG A 440 -0.48 -0.63 -48.45
C ARG A 440 -1.30 0.39 -47.64
N GLY A 441 -1.56 1.54 -48.21
CA GLY A 441 -2.23 2.68 -47.57
C GLY A 441 -1.26 3.74 -47.12
N PRO A 442 -1.72 5.03 -47.05
CA PRO A 442 -0.84 6.17 -46.86
C PRO A 442 -0.16 6.23 -45.49
N MET A 443 -0.72 5.58 -44.48
CA MET A 443 -0.21 5.59 -43.10
C MET A 443 0.27 4.21 -42.62
N ALA A 444 0.31 3.22 -43.49
CA ALA A 444 0.55 1.82 -43.10
C ALA A 444 1.98 1.57 -42.54
N HIS A 445 2.92 2.46 -42.77
CA HIS A 445 4.30 2.36 -42.28
C HIS A 445 4.55 3.16 -41.01
N LEU A 446 3.56 3.95 -40.52
CA LEU A 446 3.75 4.86 -39.41
C LEU A 446 4.27 4.18 -38.13
N LEU A 447 3.81 2.97 -37.86
CA LEU A 447 4.17 2.20 -36.67
C LEU A 447 5.27 1.15 -36.92
N GLU A 448 5.92 1.15 -38.11
CA GLU A 448 7.03 0.22 -38.33
C GLU A 448 8.23 0.55 -37.41
N SER A 449 8.92 -0.46 -36.93
CA SER A 449 10.10 -0.31 -36.05
C SER A 449 11.41 -0.15 -36.82
N SER A 450 11.41 -0.32 -38.15
CA SER A 450 12.60 -0.30 -38.98
C SER A 450 13.08 1.10 -39.36
N THR A 451 12.24 2.15 -39.22
CA THR A 451 12.62 3.53 -39.49
C THR A 451 12.12 4.49 -38.43
N PRO A 452 12.90 5.54 -38.09
CA PRO A 452 12.43 6.67 -37.27
C PRO A 452 11.30 7.43 -37.99
N TRP A 453 10.48 8.13 -37.18
CA TRP A 453 9.52 9.08 -37.76
C TRP A 453 10.18 10.27 -38.38
N THR A 454 9.63 10.73 -39.51
CA THR A 454 9.85 12.08 -40.03
C THR A 454 9.17 13.12 -39.14
N GLU A 455 9.53 14.40 -39.24
CA GLU A 455 8.87 15.48 -38.47
C GLU A 455 7.36 15.54 -38.76
N THR A 456 6.97 15.39 -40.04
CA THR A 456 5.54 15.37 -40.43
C THR A 456 4.77 14.20 -39.73
N GLU A 457 5.36 13.02 -39.68
CA GLU A 457 4.75 11.88 -39.02
C GLU A 457 4.68 12.08 -37.50
N ARG A 458 5.73 12.65 -36.90
CA ARG A 458 5.75 13.00 -35.49
C ARG A 458 4.68 14.04 -35.14
N ASP A 459 4.45 15.02 -36.00
CA ASP A 459 3.39 16.00 -35.84
C ASP A 459 1.99 15.38 -35.92
N LEU A 460 1.78 14.43 -36.84
CA LEU A 460 0.52 13.66 -36.88
C LEU A 460 0.27 12.89 -35.60
N VAL A 461 1.31 12.24 -35.07
CA VAL A 461 1.21 11.54 -33.78
C VAL A 461 0.93 12.53 -32.65
N ARG A 462 1.60 13.69 -32.63
CA ARG A 462 1.36 14.73 -31.62
C ARG A 462 -0.09 15.22 -31.63
N VAL A 463 -0.70 15.39 -32.79
CA VAL A 463 -2.12 15.75 -32.90
C VAL A 463 -3.00 14.68 -32.22
N LYS A 464 -2.73 13.38 -32.47
CA LYS A 464 -3.49 12.30 -31.85
C LYS A 464 -3.29 12.21 -30.33
N MET A 465 -2.06 12.41 -29.86
CA MET A 465 -1.77 12.50 -28.42
C MET A 465 -2.47 13.69 -27.78
N LYS A 466 -2.58 14.82 -28.48
CA LYS A 466 -3.32 15.98 -28.00
C LYS A 466 -4.82 15.71 -27.88
N GLU A 467 -5.43 15.02 -28.83
CA GLU A 467 -6.83 14.58 -28.74
C GLU A 467 -7.08 13.71 -27.51
N THR A 468 -6.17 12.77 -27.24
CA THR A 468 -6.21 11.92 -26.04
C THR A 468 -6.06 12.74 -24.76
N TYR A 469 -5.13 13.70 -24.76
CA TYR A 469 -4.95 14.62 -23.63
C TYR A 469 -6.21 15.45 -23.37
N ASP A 470 -6.81 16.01 -24.41
CA ASP A 470 -7.99 16.85 -24.31
C ASP A 470 -9.20 16.04 -23.76
N LEU A 471 -9.31 14.78 -24.17
CA LEU A 471 -10.30 13.86 -23.59
C LEU A 471 -10.04 13.66 -22.08
N PHE A 472 -8.81 13.34 -21.69
CA PHE A 472 -8.45 13.20 -20.28
C PHE A 472 -8.74 14.46 -19.48
N ALA A 473 -8.30 15.62 -19.96
CA ALA A 473 -8.55 16.92 -19.35
C ALA A 473 -10.06 17.20 -19.18
N SER A 474 -10.88 16.81 -20.16
CA SER A 474 -12.33 16.95 -20.09
C SER A 474 -12.94 16.08 -18.97
N ARG A 475 -12.43 14.85 -18.77
CA ARG A 475 -12.88 13.94 -17.70
C ARG A 475 -12.51 14.50 -16.33
N VAL A 476 -11.28 15.03 -16.21
CA VAL A 476 -10.85 15.71 -14.98
C VAL A 476 -11.73 16.91 -14.67
N SER A 477 -11.98 17.78 -15.63
CA SER A 477 -12.86 18.94 -15.43
C SER A 477 -14.30 18.56 -15.04
N ALA A 478 -14.82 17.47 -15.63
CA ALA A 478 -16.16 16.97 -15.29
C ALA A 478 -16.21 16.36 -13.87
N GLY A 479 -15.17 15.62 -13.48
CA GLY A 479 -15.09 14.96 -12.17
C GLY A 479 -14.64 15.88 -11.03
N ARG A 480 -13.96 16.97 -11.35
CA ARG A 480 -13.40 17.94 -10.39
C ARG A 480 -13.69 19.36 -10.88
N PRO A 481 -14.96 19.81 -10.76
CA PRO A 481 -15.36 21.16 -11.16
C PRO A 481 -14.59 22.20 -10.35
N GLY A 482 -14.03 23.19 -11.06
CA GLY A 482 -13.25 24.28 -10.45
C GLY A 482 -11.75 24.03 -10.36
N MET A 483 -11.25 22.85 -10.72
CA MET A 483 -9.82 22.58 -10.81
C MET A 483 -9.18 23.37 -11.96
N ASP A 484 -8.14 24.13 -11.66
CA ASP A 484 -7.37 24.87 -12.67
C ASP A 484 -6.34 23.94 -13.34
N LEU A 485 -6.68 23.47 -14.54
CA LEU A 485 -5.81 22.56 -15.29
C LEU A 485 -4.49 23.22 -15.74
N ALA A 486 -4.39 24.55 -15.82
CA ALA A 486 -3.16 25.21 -16.19
C ALA A 486 -2.07 25.04 -15.12
N THR A 487 -2.47 24.96 -13.86
CA THR A 487 -1.57 24.80 -12.71
C THR A 487 -1.48 23.37 -12.21
N THR A 488 -2.46 22.51 -12.48
CA THR A 488 -2.56 21.17 -11.90
C THR A 488 -2.38 20.04 -12.92
N ALA A 489 -2.54 20.30 -14.22
CA ALA A 489 -2.32 19.29 -15.27
C ALA A 489 -0.90 19.37 -15.86
N GLU A 490 -0.77 19.16 -17.15
CA GLU A 490 0.49 19.18 -17.89
C GLU A 490 1.51 18.12 -17.43
N GLY A 491 1.03 17.05 -16.76
CA GLY A 491 1.88 15.95 -16.28
C GLY A 491 2.43 16.12 -14.86
N ARG A 492 2.00 17.15 -14.13
CA ARG A 492 2.45 17.40 -12.76
C ARG A 492 2.06 16.28 -11.81
N LEU A 493 2.94 16.01 -10.87
CA LEU A 493 2.76 15.05 -9.78
C LEU A 493 2.59 15.81 -8.47
N PHE A 494 1.73 15.30 -7.62
CA PHE A 494 1.43 15.85 -6.30
C PHE A 494 1.48 14.77 -5.24
N THR A 495 1.88 15.13 -4.02
CA THR A 495 1.59 14.29 -2.85
C THR A 495 0.10 14.40 -2.50
N GLY A 496 -0.46 13.40 -1.81
CA GLY A 496 -1.84 13.47 -1.35
C GLY A 496 -2.11 14.70 -0.48
N ALA A 497 -1.14 15.10 0.36
CA ALA A 497 -1.23 16.32 1.15
C ALA A 497 -1.37 17.58 0.26
N ALA A 498 -0.54 17.72 -0.77
CA ALA A 498 -0.59 18.86 -1.70
C ALA A 498 -1.80 18.84 -2.64
N ALA A 499 -2.44 17.69 -2.82
CA ALA A 499 -3.60 17.53 -3.71
C ALA A 499 -4.94 17.96 -3.05
N VAL A 500 -4.95 18.31 -1.76
CA VAL A 500 -6.14 18.81 -1.05
C VAL A 500 -6.38 20.29 -1.36
N ASP A 501 -5.33 21.08 -1.51
CA ASP A 501 -5.34 22.53 -1.77
C ASP A 501 -5.59 22.84 -3.27
#